data_6ee4dbecc06d227511d9df13271be1ea
#
_entry.id   6ee4dbecc06d227511d9df13271be1ea
#
_cell.length_a   1.000
_cell.length_b   1.000
_cell.length_c   1.000
_cell.angle_alpha   90.00
_cell.angle_beta   90.00
_cell.angle_gamma   90.00
#
_symmetry.space_group_name_H-M   'P 1'
#
loop_
_entity.id
_entity.type
_entity.pdbx_description
1 polymer ?
#
loop_
_entity_poly.entity_id
_entity_poly.type
_entity_poly.pdbx_seq_one_letter_code
_entity_poly.pdbx_strand_id
1 'polypeptide(L)'
;MEALLELKNVTKIFGKKQKQALEMVKKGKSKTEILEKTGCTVGVYDASFEVKPGEIFVIMGLSGSGKSTLIRLINRLIEPSYGSIYIEGHDIAKMNSDELRQVRRHSVNMVFQKFGLFPHKTILENTEYGLEIRGVDKADRQKLAEQALENSALLPFKDQYPDQLSGGMQQRVGLARALANNPDILLMDEAFSALDPLIRKEMQDELLDLQERVQKTIIFITHDLNEALRIGDRIALMKDGKIIQIGTGEEILTNPANEFVSEFVEDVDRSKVLTAQNIMIKPITTNIDIDGPKVALRRMDTEEVSMLLAVNRQRKLLGIISADAAFQANAKQHSLIDYIDTDIRTVSKDTVLEDILPLIYDSAAPIAVVENDRLIGVLIKGRVIEALTKQGFDMEE
;
A
#
# COMPACT_ATOMS: atom_id res chain seq x y z
N MET A 1 7.50 -10.38 -14.33
CA MET A 1 6.09 -10.71 -14.69
C MET A 1 5.57 -9.56 -15.55
N GLU A 2 4.84 -9.86 -16.61
CA GLU A 2 4.22 -8.83 -17.44
C GLU A 2 3.11 -8.12 -16.64
N ALA A 3 2.89 -6.83 -16.94
CA ALA A 3 1.87 -6.03 -16.30
C ALA A 3 0.46 -6.53 -16.68
N LEU A 4 -0.45 -6.63 -15.71
CA LEU A 4 -1.84 -7.00 -15.96
C LEU A 4 -2.65 -5.80 -16.50
N LEU A 5 -2.34 -4.60 -15.98
CA LEU A 5 -2.89 -3.32 -16.43
C LEU A 5 -1.75 -2.38 -16.78
N GLU A 6 -1.80 -1.74 -17.96
CA GLU A 6 -0.83 -0.74 -18.37
C GLU A 6 -1.52 0.47 -19.01
N LEU A 7 -1.20 1.66 -18.55
CA LEU A 7 -1.63 2.92 -19.14
C LEU A 7 -0.44 3.59 -19.83
N LYS A 8 -0.65 4.06 -21.07
CA LYS A 8 0.37 4.79 -21.86
C LYS A 8 -0.18 6.14 -22.31
N ASN A 9 0.37 7.20 -21.72
CA ASN A 9 0.08 8.60 -22.07
C ASN A 9 -1.43 8.92 -22.07
N VAL A 10 -2.18 8.33 -21.14
CA VAL A 10 -3.64 8.45 -21.09
C VAL A 10 -4.04 9.86 -20.71
N THR A 11 -4.85 10.48 -21.58
CA THR A 11 -5.32 11.85 -21.40
C THR A 11 -6.82 11.92 -21.62
N LYS A 12 -7.52 12.62 -20.73
CA LYS A 12 -8.94 12.94 -20.85
C LYS A 12 -9.20 14.43 -20.75
N ILE A 13 -9.75 14.98 -21.83
CA ILE A 13 -10.22 16.37 -21.90
C ILE A 13 -11.72 16.36 -22.20
N PHE A 14 -12.50 17.00 -21.35
CA PHE A 14 -13.94 17.20 -21.55
C PHE A 14 -14.19 18.52 -22.28
N GLY A 15 -15.06 18.52 -23.28
CA GLY A 15 -15.43 19.70 -24.07
C GLY A 15 -15.17 19.52 -25.56
N LYS A 16 -15.52 20.53 -26.35
CA LYS A 16 -15.47 20.44 -27.83
C LYS A 16 -14.11 20.79 -28.42
N LYS A 17 -13.32 21.67 -27.78
CA LYS A 17 -12.03 22.17 -28.28
C LYS A 17 -10.82 21.40 -27.72
N GLN A 18 -10.90 20.06 -27.70
CA GLN A 18 -9.89 19.21 -27.05
C GLN A 18 -8.47 19.41 -27.58
N LYS A 19 -8.27 19.59 -28.91
CA LYS A 19 -6.95 19.82 -29.51
C LYS A 19 -6.31 21.13 -28.99
N GLN A 20 -7.09 22.21 -28.95
CA GLN A 20 -6.61 23.49 -28.45
C GLN A 20 -6.28 23.42 -26.95
N ALA A 21 -7.13 22.76 -26.15
CA ALA A 21 -6.87 22.53 -24.73
C ALA A 21 -5.61 21.71 -24.52
N LEU A 22 -5.37 20.66 -25.32
CA LEU A 22 -4.17 19.83 -25.24
C LEU A 22 -2.88 20.65 -25.50
N GLU A 23 -2.89 21.52 -26.53
CA GLU A 23 -1.74 22.39 -26.81
C GLU A 23 -1.47 23.38 -25.66
N MET A 24 -2.51 23.84 -24.99
CA MET A 24 -2.35 24.71 -23.82
C MET A 24 -1.78 23.93 -22.61
N VAL A 25 -2.22 22.68 -22.39
CA VAL A 25 -1.65 21.81 -21.33
C VAL A 25 -0.17 21.56 -21.58
N LYS A 26 0.22 21.22 -22.83
CA LYS A 26 1.63 21.03 -23.22
C LYS A 26 2.49 22.28 -22.99
N LYS A 27 1.91 23.47 -23.09
CA LYS A 27 2.56 24.77 -22.77
C LYS A 27 2.54 25.11 -21.28
N GLY A 28 2.13 24.19 -20.40
CA GLY A 28 2.09 24.41 -18.96
C GLY A 28 1.00 25.35 -18.45
N LYS A 29 -0.06 25.61 -19.24
CA LYS A 29 -1.17 26.46 -18.80
C LYS A 29 -2.00 25.76 -17.72
N SER A 30 -2.52 26.56 -16.77
CA SER A 30 -3.35 26.07 -15.68
C SER A 30 -4.71 25.54 -16.18
N LYS A 31 -5.35 24.66 -15.38
CA LYS A 31 -6.71 24.18 -15.68
C LYS A 31 -7.71 25.35 -15.83
N THR A 32 -7.58 26.37 -15.00
CA THR A 32 -8.44 27.57 -15.03
C THR A 32 -8.27 28.34 -16.35
N GLU A 33 -7.03 28.64 -16.77
CA GLU A 33 -6.77 29.30 -18.05
C GLU A 33 -7.28 28.50 -19.25
N ILE A 34 -7.17 27.16 -19.20
CA ILE A 34 -7.66 26.27 -20.25
C ILE A 34 -9.18 26.31 -20.32
N LEU A 35 -9.85 26.23 -19.18
CA LEU A 35 -11.31 26.32 -19.08
C LEU A 35 -11.83 27.66 -19.64
N GLU A 36 -11.26 28.78 -19.21
CA GLU A 36 -11.65 30.11 -19.65
C GLU A 36 -11.50 30.30 -21.15
N LYS A 37 -10.37 29.86 -21.74
CA LYS A 37 -10.06 30.08 -23.16
C LYS A 37 -10.72 29.09 -24.10
N THR A 38 -10.99 27.87 -23.65
CA THR A 38 -11.46 26.78 -24.53
C THR A 38 -12.84 26.23 -24.15
N GLY A 39 -13.33 26.49 -22.93
CA GLY A 39 -14.48 25.82 -22.36
C GLY A 39 -14.26 24.33 -22.11
N CYS A 40 -13.00 23.89 -22.06
CA CYS A 40 -12.65 22.49 -21.82
C CYS A 40 -12.07 22.29 -20.42
N THR A 41 -12.39 21.15 -19.81
CA THR A 41 -11.83 20.72 -18.52
C THR A 41 -10.86 19.55 -18.73
N VAL A 42 -9.64 19.67 -18.20
CA VAL A 42 -8.66 18.60 -18.21
C VAL A 42 -8.91 17.69 -17.00
N GLY A 43 -9.43 16.50 -17.24
CA GLY A 43 -9.68 15.50 -16.20
C GLY A 43 -8.42 14.73 -15.83
N VAL A 44 -7.72 14.19 -16.85
CA VAL A 44 -6.46 13.45 -16.71
C VAL A 44 -5.52 13.90 -17.82
N TYR A 45 -4.25 14.05 -17.54
CA TYR A 45 -3.23 14.38 -18.51
C TYR A 45 -1.99 13.50 -18.38
N ASP A 46 -1.65 12.82 -19.46
CA ASP A 46 -0.39 12.06 -19.64
C ASP A 46 -0.13 11.00 -18.56
N ALA A 47 -1.20 10.33 -18.09
CA ALA A 47 -1.08 9.29 -17.09
C ALA A 47 -0.47 8.04 -17.71
N SER A 48 0.66 7.59 -17.15
CA SER A 48 1.37 6.39 -17.54
C SER A 48 1.83 5.61 -16.31
N PHE A 49 1.42 4.37 -16.20
CA PHE A 49 1.86 3.43 -15.16
C PHE A 49 1.47 2.01 -15.53
N GLU A 50 2.05 1.07 -14.81
CA GLU A 50 1.73 -0.35 -14.89
C GLU A 50 1.36 -0.90 -13.53
N VAL A 51 0.50 -1.93 -13.52
CA VAL A 51 0.10 -2.66 -12.31
C VAL A 51 0.33 -4.15 -12.54
N LYS A 52 0.98 -4.78 -11.56
CA LYS A 52 1.33 -6.21 -11.61
C LYS A 52 0.17 -7.08 -11.14
N PRO A 53 0.12 -8.35 -11.57
CA PRO A 53 -0.84 -9.31 -11.02
C PRO A 53 -0.71 -9.41 -9.49
N GLY A 54 -1.84 -9.38 -8.78
CA GLY A 54 -1.89 -9.49 -7.33
C GLY A 54 -1.54 -8.22 -6.56
N GLU A 55 -1.23 -7.12 -7.23
CA GLU A 55 -0.87 -5.84 -6.61
C GLU A 55 -2.10 -5.05 -6.19
N ILE A 56 -2.05 -4.43 -5.00
CA ILE A 56 -2.96 -3.34 -4.61
C ILE A 56 -2.30 -2.01 -4.99
N PHE A 57 -2.76 -1.44 -6.09
CA PHE A 57 -2.28 -0.15 -6.58
C PHE A 57 -3.24 0.97 -6.18
N VAL A 58 -2.78 1.89 -5.34
CA VAL A 58 -3.62 2.98 -4.83
C VAL A 58 -3.43 4.24 -5.68
N ILE A 59 -4.54 4.87 -6.05
CA ILE A 59 -4.56 6.19 -6.70
C ILE A 59 -5.11 7.20 -5.71
N MET A 60 -4.29 8.15 -5.28
CA MET A 60 -4.70 9.13 -4.29
C MET A 60 -4.46 10.58 -4.74
N GLY A 61 -4.97 11.53 -3.97
CA GLY A 61 -4.82 12.97 -4.21
C GLY A 61 -6.06 13.75 -3.76
N LEU A 62 -5.97 15.06 -3.76
CA LEU A 62 -7.04 15.96 -3.32
C LEU A 62 -8.32 15.83 -4.18
N SER A 63 -9.44 16.35 -3.67
CA SER A 63 -10.68 16.43 -4.45
C SER A 63 -10.45 17.18 -5.76
N GLY A 64 -11.02 16.68 -6.87
CA GLY A 64 -10.82 17.26 -8.21
C GLY A 64 -9.49 16.96 -8.87
N SER A 65 -8.59 16.15 -8.27
CA SER A 65 -7.30 15.77 -8.90
C SER A 65 -7.44 14.87 -10.13
N GLY A 66 -8.60 14.24 -10.36
CA GLY A 66 -8.86 13.40 -11.54
C GLY A 66 -8.95 11.89 -11.28
N LYS A 67 -8.85 11.45 -10.03
CA LYS A 67 -8.87 10.03 -9.62
C LYS A 67 -10.07 9.24 -10.18
N SER A 68 -11.28 9.71 -9.87
CA SER A 68 -12.51 9.05 -10.35
C SER A 68 -12.68 9.12 -11.88
N THR A 69 -12.05 10.11 -12.55
CA THR A 69 -11.96 10.10 -14.01
C THR A 69 -11.01 8.99 -14.47
N LEU A 70 -9.84 8.87 -13.84
CA LEU A 70 -8.83 7.88 -14.21
C LEU A 70 -9.33 6.45 -14.06
N ILE A 71 -9.98 6.10 -12.94
CA ILE A 71 -10.52 4.74 -12.76
C ILE A 71 -11.62 4.41 -13.77
N ARG A 72 -12.44 5.41 -14.14
CA ARG A 72 -13.49 5.24 -15.17
C ARG A 72 -12.94 5.18 -16.59
N LEU A 73 -11.72 5.65 -16.83
CA LEU A 73 -11.00 5.41 -18.07
C LEU A 73 -10.49 3.96 -18.15
N ILE A 74 -10.03 3.39 -17.02
CA ILE A 74 -9.50 2.02 -16.95
C ILE A 74 -10.55 0.97 -17.38
N ASN A 75 -11.81 1.13 -17.02
CA ASN A 75 -12.89 0.26 -17.49
C ASN A 75 -13.65 0.83 -18.72
N ARG A 76 -13.12 1.94 -19.27
CA ARG A 76 -13.69 2.67 -20.41
C ARG A 76 -15.17 3.07 -20.22
N LEU A 77 -15.62 3.32 -18.98
CA LEU A 77 -16.88 4.03 -18.74
C LEU A 77 -16.80 5.47 -19.25
N ILE A 78 -15.59 6.02 -19.30
CA ILE A 78 -15.25 7.27 -19.95
C ILE A 78 -14.21 6.95 -21.03
N GLU A 79 -14.45 7.42 -22.26
CA GLU A 79 -13.53 7.25 -23.37
C GLU A 79 -12.29 8.16 -23.18
N PRO A 80 -11.06 7.65 -23.33
CA PRO A 80 -9.87 8.50 -23.35
C PRO A 80 -9.90 9.43 -24.57
N SER A 81 -9.35 10.64 -24.41
CA SER A 81 -9.14 11.54 -25.54
C SER A 81 -7.88 11.17 -26.32
N TYR A 82 -6.84 10.69 -25.61
CA TYR A 82 -5.56 10.26 -26.15
C TYR A 82 -4.95 9.17 -25.27
N GLY A 83 -3.99 8.43 -25.82
CA GLY A 83 -3.30 7.35 -25.11
C GLY A 83 -3.96 6.00 -25.29
N SER A 84 -3.38 4.99 -24.67
CA SER A 84 -3.81 3.59 -24.73
C SER A 84 -3.90 2.99 -23.33
N ILE A 85 -4.83 2.06 -23.15
CA ILE A 85 -5.04 1.34 -21.91
C ILE A 85 -5.04 -0.15 -22.24
N TYR A 86 -4.07 -0.88 -21.70
CA TYR A 86 -3.91 -2.30 -21.93
C TYR A 86 -4.36 -3.08 -20.70
N ILE A 87 -5.23 -4.05 -20.89
CA ILE A 87 -5.62 -5.06 -19.92
C ILE A 87 -5.24 -6.40 -20.51
N GLU A 88 -4.42 -7.18 -19.81
CA GLU A 88 -3.91 -8.47 -20.32
C GLU A 88 -3.26 -8.33 -21.72
N GLY A 89 -2.55 -7.24 -21.96
CA GLY A 89 -1.91 -6.92 -23.24
C GLY A 89 -2.84 -6.41 -24.34
N HIS A 90 -4.16 -6.33 -24.12
CA HIS A 90 -5.14 -5.89 -25.09
C HIS A 90 -5.52 -4.41 -24.92
N ASP A 91 -5.37 -3.59 -25.95
CA ASP A 91 -5.71 -2.16 -25.92
C ASP A 91 -7.24 -1.96 -25.90
N ILE A 92 -7.80 -1.75 -24.72
CA ILE A 92 -9.25 -1.57 -24.56
C ILE A 92 -9.78 -0.28 -25.21
N ALA A 93 -8.91 0.72 -25.44
CA ALA A 93 -9.32 1.97 -26.09
C ALA A 93 -9.72 1.77 -27.54
N LYS A 94 -9.24 0.69 -28.19
CA LYS A 94 -9.53 0.33 -29.58
C LYS A 94 -10.60 -0.72 -29.77
N MET A 95 -11.02 -1.40 -28.70
CA MET A 95 -12.02 -2.47 -28.74
C MET A 95 -13.39 -1.95 -29.19
N ASN A 96 -14.10 -2.79 -29.93
CA ASN A 96 -15.50 -2.56 -30.24
C ASN A 96 -16.40 -2.78 -28.98
N SER A 97 -17.70 -2.52 -29.11
CA SER A 97 -18.63 -2.59 -27.96
C SER A 97 -18.80 -4.02 -27.41
N ASP A 98 -18.67 -5.03 -28.25
CA ASP A 98 -18.87 -6.43 -27.84
C ASP A 98 -17.62 -6.95 -27.11
N GLU A 99 -16.44 -6.68 -27.65
CA GLU A 99 -15.15 -6.97 -27.00
C GLU A 99 -15.06 -6.29 -25.65
N LEU A 100 -15.40 -5.00 -25.56
CA LEU A 100 -15.38 -4.25 -24.31
C LEU A 100 -16.36 -4.81 -23.27
N ARG A 101 -17.55 -5.28 -23.72
CA ARG A 101 -18.50 -5.97 -22.84
C ARG A 101 -17.92 -7.27 -22.27
N GLN A 102 -17.14 -8.01 -23.06
CA GLN A 102 -16.49 -9.23 -22.56
C GLN A 102 -15.44 -8.90 -21.49
N VAL A 103 -14.59 -7.89 -21.69
CA VAL A 103 -13.63 -7.44 -20.68
C VAL A 103 -14.35 -7.05 -19.38
N ARG A 104 -15.43 -6.25 -19.45
CA ARG A 104 -16.20 -5.83 -18.27
C ARG A 104 -16.96 -6.97 -17.59
N ARG A 105 -17.28 -8.05 -18.31
CA ARG A 105 -17.96 -9.22 -17.74
C ARG A 105 -17.00 -10.19 -17.06
N HIS A 106 -15.78 -10.28 -17.54
CA HIS A 106 -14.85 -11.33 -17.12
C HIS A 106 -13.62 -10.78 -16.37
N SER A 107 -12.94 -9.77 -16.92
CA SER A 107 -11.64 -9.37 -16.41
C SER A 107 -11.70 -8.23 -15.39
N VAL A 108 -12.69 -7.31 -15.50
CA VAL A 108 -12.70 -6.08 -14.67
C VAL A 108 -14.05 -5.85 -14.02
N ASN A 109 -14.09 -5.80 -12.70
CA ASN A 109 -15.27 -5.40 -11.95
C ASN A 109 -15.02 -4.13 -11.13
N MET A 110 -16.09 -3.43 -10.76
CA MET A 110 -16.00 -2.16 -10.06
C MET A 110 -16.91 -2.11 -8.83
N VAL A 111 -16.34 -1.67 -7.70
CA VAL A 111 -17.04 -1.30 -6.48
C VAL A 111 -17.16 0.23 -6.44
N PHE A 112 -18.38 0.72 -6.29
CA PHE A 112 -18.70 2.15 -6.37
C PHE A 112 -18.79 2.77 -4.97
N GLN A 113 -18.50 4.05 -4.87
CA GLN A 113 -18.63 4.85 -3.65
C GLN A 113 -20.04 4.81 -3.03
N LYS A 114 -21.10 4.79 -3.85
CA LYS A 114 -22.52 4.69 -3.44
C LYS A 114 -23.04 3.28 -3.64
N PHE A 115 -22.45 2.30 -3.07
CA PHE A 115 -22.79 0.86 -3.08
C PHE A 115 -23.36 0.32 -4.42
N GLY A 116 -24.24 1.06 -5.10
CA GLY A 116 -24.83 0.72 -6.40
C GLY A 116 -25.68 -0.55 -6.34
N LEU A 117 -26.30 -0.83 -5.20
CA LEU A 117 -27.17 -1.98 -5.02
C LEU A 117 -28.56 -1.69 -5.62
N PHE A 118 -29.18 -2.75 -6.15
CA PHE A 118 -30.56 -2.69 -6.63
C PHE A 118 -31.51 -2.80 -5.44
N PRO A 119 -32.28 -1.74 -5.12
CA PRO A 119 -33.11 -1.71 -3.91
C PRO A 119 -34.29 -2.72 -3.94
N HIS A 120 -34.69 -3.15 -5.11
CA HIS A 120 -35.78 -4.11 -5.35
C HIS A 120 -35.30 -5.57 -5.47
N LYS A 121 -34.01 -5.82 -5.31
CA LYS A 121 -33.41 -7.16 -5.32
C LYS A 121 -32.92 -7.50 -3.92
N THR A 122 -33.01 -8.77 -3.54
CA THR A 122 -32.41 -9.27 -2.30
C THR A 122 -30.87 -9.18 -2.35
N ILE A 123 -30.23 -9.42 -1.23
CA ILE A 123 -28.76 -9.42 -1.13
C ILE A 123 -28.18 -10.52 -2.01
N LEU A 124 -28.78 -11.71 -2.03
CA LEU A 124 -28.38 -12.79 -2.92
C LEU A 124 -28.53 -12.39 -4.39
N GLU A 125 -29.70 -11.86 -4.78
CA GLU A 125 -29.96 -11.40 -6.15
C GLU A 125 -29.06 -10.26 -6.60
N ASN A 126 -28.66 -9.35 -5.67
CA ASN A 126 -27.65 -8.33 -5.95
C ASN A 126 -26.29 -8.97 -6.22
N THR A 127 -25.90 -9.96 -5.43
CA THR A 127 -24.59 -10.63 -5.52
C THR A 127 -24.50 -11.49 -6.80
N GLU A 128 -25.55 -12.22 -7.16
CA GLU A 128 -25.57 -13.06 -8.37
C GLU A 128 -25.77 -12.28 -9.68
N TYR A 129 -26.13 -10.98 -9.62
CA TYR A 129 -26.53 -10.22 -10.83
C TYR A 129 -25.46 -10.21 -11.93
N GLY A 130 -24.19 -10.10 -11.58
CA GLY A 130 -23.09 -10.14 -12.57
C GLY A 130 -23.01 -11.50 -13.28
N LEU A 131 -23.23 -12.58 -12.55
CA LEU A 131 -23.26 -13.95 -13.07
C LEU A 131 -24.49 -14.17 -13.97
N GLU A 132 -25.64 -13.57 -13.60
CA GLU A 132 -26.84 -13.57 -14.43
C GLU A 132 -26.59 -12.94 -15.81
N ILE A 133 -25.93 -11.76 -15.83
CA ILE A 133 -25.54 -11.05 -17.07
C ILE A 133 -24.54 -11.86 -17.91
N ARG A 134 -23.73 -12.70 -17.27
CA ARG A 134 -22.82 -13.63 -17.96
C ARG A 134 -23.52 -14.86 -18.53
N GLY A 135 -24.78 -15.10 -18.18
CA GLY A 135 -25.55 -16.27 -18.61
C GLY A 135 -25.23 -17.56 -17.84
N VAL A 136 -24.70 -17.45 -16.63
CA VAL A 136 -24.44 -18.58 -15.73
C VAL A 136 -25.78 -19.17 -15.27
N ASP A 137 -25.91 -20.50 -15.27
CA ASP A 137 -27.13 -21.20 -14.84
C ASP A 137 -27.51 -20.83 -13.40
N LYS A 138 -28.81 -20.80 -13.11
CA LYS A 138 -29.35 -20.31 -11.83
C LYS A 138 -28.77 -21.05 -10.62
N ALA A 139 -28.64 -22.37 -10.69
CA ALA A 139 -28.09 -23.15 -9.58
C ALA A 139 -26.61 -22.81 -9.28
N ASP A 140 -25.81 -22.68 -10.35
CA ASP A 140 -24.38 -22.35 -10.22
C ASP A 140 -24.16 -20.91 -9.75
N ARG A 141 -24.93 -19.94 -10.29
CA ARG A 141 -24.79 -18.54 -9.86
C ARG A 141 -25.21 -18.33 -8.41
N GLN A 142 -26.26 -19.01 -7.93
CA GLN A 142 -26.66 -18.96 -6.53
C GLN A 142 -25.55 -19.50 -5.62
N LYS A 143 -24.97 -20.64 -5.97
CA LYS A 143 -23.87 -21.25 -5.21
C LYS A 143 -22.66 -20.32 -5.15
N LEU A 144 -22.26 -19.71 -6.26
CA LEU A 144 -21.13 -18.76 -6.30
C LEU A 144 -21.44 -17.49 -5.51
N ALA A 145 -22.68 -16.98 -5.59
CA ALA A 145 -23.10 -15.81 -4.83
C ALA A 145 -23.17 -16.09 -3.32
N GLU A 146 -23.68 -17.26 -2.91
CA GLU A 146 -23.69 -17.68 -1.51
C GLU A 146 -22.28 -17.81 -0.95
N GLN A 147 -21.35 -18.35 -1.71
CA GLN A 147 -19.96 -18.44 -1.30
C GLN A 147 -19.29 -17.05 -1.17
N ALA A 148 -19.60 -16.12 -2.07
CA ALA A 148 -19.11 -14.73 -1.97
C ALA A 148 -19.69 -14.01 -0.73
N LEU A 149 -20.97 -14.26 -0.42
CA LEU A 149 -21.63 -13.74 0.77
C LEU A 149 -21.09 -14.37 2.06
N GLU A 150 -20.77 -15.67 2.04
CA GLU A 150 -20.14 -16.35 3.17
C GLU A 150 -18.76 -15.77 3.47
N ASN A 151 -17.95 -15.56 2.44
CA ASN A 151 -16.62 -14.93 2.56
C ASN A 151 -16.69 -13.49 3.10
N SER A 152 -17.83 -12.82 2.97
CA SER A 152 -18.08 -11.46 3.47
C SER A 152 -18.93 -11.44 4.76
N ALA A 153 -19.13 -12.59 5.42
CA ALA A 153 -19.98 -12.78 6.61
C ALA A 153 -21.43 -12.28 6.45
N LEU A 154 -21.97 -12.33 5.23
CA LEU A 154 -23.33 -11.84 4.90
C LEU A 154 -24.32 -12.94 4.49
N LEU A 155 -23.93 -14.21 4.47
CA LEU A 155 -24.81 -15.31 4.08
C LEU A 155 -26.10 -15.38 4.92
N PRO A 156 -26.13 -15.10 6.24
CA PRO A 156 -27.37 -15.07 7.05
C PRO A 156 -28.37 -14.00 6.60
N PHE A 157 -27.93 -12.99 5.85
CA PHE A 157 -28.74 -11.86 5.40
C PHE A 157 -29.15 -11.96 3.93
N LYS A 158 -28.89 -13.09 3.25
CA LYS A 158 -29.04 -13.25 1.80
C LYS A 158 -30.42 -12.90 1.25
N ASP A 159 -31.48 -13.15 2.04
CA ASP A 159 -32.87 -12.93 1.67
C ASP A 159 -33.39 -11.52 2.04
N GLN A 160 -32.56 -10.69 2.70
CA GLN A 160 -32.91 -9.32 3.02
C GLN A 160 -32.70 -8.39 1.84
N TYR A 161 -33.23 -7.17 1.94
CA TYR A 161 -33.07 -6.09 0.98
C TYR A 161 -32.04 -5.06 1.46
N PRO A 162 -31.44 -4.27 0.53
CA PRO A 162 -30.39 -3.28 0.89
C PRO A 162 -30.79 -2.30 1.99
N ASP A 163 -32.02 -1.84 2.03
CA ASP A 163 -32.53 -0.88 3.03
C ASP A 163 -32.62 -1.46 4.47
N GLN A 164 -32.56 -2.77 4.62
CA GLN A 164 -32.53 -3.47 5.89
C GLN A 164 -31.12 -3.63 6.47
N LEU A 165 -30.08 -3.18 5.73
CA LEU A 165 -28.68 -3.33 6.11
C LEU A 165 -28.05 -2.01 6.52
N SER A 166 -27.06 -2.06 7.42
CA SER A 166 -26.18 -0.93 7.69
C SER A 166 -25.32 -0.55 6.46
N GLY A 167 -24.79 0.67 6.44
CA GLY A 167 -23.91 1.12 5.35
C GLY A 167 -22.70 0.21 5.12
N GLY A 168 -22.06 -0.26 6.20
CA GLY A 168 -20.95 -1.22 6.12
C GLY A 168 -21.37 -2.56 5.52
N MET A 169 -22.55 -3.08 5.92
CA MET A 169 -23.09 -4.31 5.33
C MET A 169 -23.41 -4.13 3.84
N GLN A 170 -23.98 -2.99 3.44
CA GLN A 170 -24.24 -2.68 2.02
C GLN A 170 -22.93 -2.63 1.21
N GLN A 171 -21.86 -2.10 1.80
CA GLN A 171 -20.53 -2.07 1.17
C GLN A 171 -19.98 -3.48 0.97
N ARG A 172 -20.08 -4.34 1.99
CA ARG A 172 -19.71 -5.76 1.90
C ARG A 172 -20.50 -6.50 0.80
N VAL A 173 -21.79 -6.19 0.63
CA VAL A 173 -22.59 -6.74 -0.48
C VAL A 173 -22.03 -6.27 -1.83
N GLY A 174 -21.67 -4.99 -1.96
CA GLY A 174 -21.03 -4.44 -3.15
C GLY A 174 -19.73 -5.16 -3.50
N LEU A 175 -18.92 -5.44 -2.49
CA LEU A 175 -17.67 -6.21 -2.63
C LEU A 175 -17.95 -7.68 -3.01
N ALA A 176 -18.85 -8.34 -2.30
CA ALA A 176 -19.27 -9.73 -2.61
C ALA A 176 -19.79 -9.86 -4.04
N ARG A 177 -20.62 -8.91 -4.50
CA ARG A 177 -21.11 -8.85 -5.90
C ARG A 177 -19.97 -8.74 -6.91
N ALA A 178 -18.98 -7.92 -6.63
CA ALA A 178 -17.83 -7.75 -7.52
C ALA A 178 -16.98 -9.04 -7.56
N LEU A 179 -16.77 -9.68 -6.41
CA LEU A 179 -15.96 -10.90 -6.28
C LEU A 179 -16.65 -12.16 -6.77
N ALA A 180 -17.97 -12.25 -6.68
CA ALA A 180 -18.73 -13.41 -7.19
C ALA A 180 -18.44 -13.71 -8.67
N ASN A 181 -18.14 -12.68 -9.45
CA ASN A 181 -17.71 -12.79 -10.84
C ASN A 181 -16.28 -13.29 -11.03
N ASN A 182 -15.50 -13.40 -9.96
CA ASN A 182 -14.09 -13.78 -9.99
C ASN A 182 -13.24 -12.97 -11.01
N PRO A 183 -13.26 -11.62 -10.99
CA PRO A 183 -12.49 -10.81 -11.94
C PRO A 183 -11.00 -10.89 -11.67
N ASP A 184 -10.18 -10.57 -12.68
CA ASP A 184 -8.72 -10.44 -12.51
C ASP A 184 -8.34 -9.08 -11.91
N ILE A 185 -9.13 -8.03 -12.24
CA ILE A 185 -8.94 -6.66 -11.75
C ILE A 185 -10.21 -6.17 -11.03
N LEU A 186 -10.04 -5.70 -9.81
CA LEU A 186 -11.06 -5.05 -9.01
C LEU A 186 -10.79 -3.55 -8.93
N LEU A 187 -11.70 -2.73 -9.44
CA LEU A 187 -11.64 -1.27 -9.36
C LEU A 187 -12.48 -0.80 -8.16
N MET A 188 -11.93 0.02 -7.27
CA MET A 188 -12.60 0.52 -6.08
C MET A 188 -12.54 2.05 -6.04
N ASP A 189 -13.68 2.72 -6.32
CA ASP A 189 -13.77 4.19 -6.36
C ASP A 189 -14.25 4.72 -5.01
N GLU A 190 -13.34 5.13 -4.13
CA GLU A 190 -13.60 5.64 -2.76
C GLU A 190 -14.55 4.74 -1.96
N ALA A 191 -14.32 3.41 -2.06
CA ALA A 191 -15.26 2.41 -1.58
C ALA A 191 -15.57 2.51 -0.08
N PHE A 192 -14.64 3.00 0.74
CA PHE A 192 -14.82 3.07 2.20
C PHE A 192 -15.08 4.49 2.74
N SER A 193 -15.15 5.50 1.86
CA SER A 193 -15.27 6.91 2.27
C SER A 193 -16.57 7.25 3.00
N ALA A 194 -17.64 6.52 2.73
CA ALA A 194 -18.96 6.73 3.34
C ALA A 194 -19.15 6.01 4.69
N LEU A 195 -18.15 5.25 5.15
CA LEU A 195 -18.20 4.47 6.38
C LEU A 195 -17.65 5.28 7.56
N ASP A 196 -18.16 5.02 8.76
CA ASP A 196 -17.56 5.52 10.00
C ASP A 196 -16.15 4.95 10.21
N PRO A 197 -15.29 5.59 11.04
CA PRO A 197 -13.88 5.21 11.15
C PRO A 197 -13.65 3.77 11.62
N LEU A 198 -14.51 3.24 12.50
CA LEU A 198 -14.36 1.89 13.04
C LEU A 198 -14.67 0.85 11.95
N ILE A 199 -15.83 0.97 11.31
CA ILE A 199 -16.25 0.07 10.22
C ILE A 199 -15.28 0.17 9.02
N ARG A 200 -14.76 1.37 8.73
CA ARG A 200 -13.76 1.56 7.68
C ARG A 200 -12.50 0.73 7.96
N LYS A 201 -12.01 0.76 9.20
CA LYS A 201 -10.84 -0.03 9.61
C LYS A 201 -11.10 -1.54 9.46
N GLU A 202 -12.25 -2.01 9.93
CA GLU A 202 -12.66 -3.41 9.76
C GLU A 202 -12.70 -3.83 8.28
N MET A 203 -13.25 -2.98 7.40
CA MET A 203 -13.33 -3.23 5.96
C MET A 203 -11.96 -3.26 5.27
N GLN A 204 -11.02 -2.46 5.75
CA GLN A 204 -9.63 -2.48 5.27
C GLN A 204 -8.95 -3.79 5.67
N ASP A 205 -9.12 -4.25 6.92
CA ASP A 205 -8.58 -5.51 7.40
C ASP A 205 -9.16 -6.69 6.60
N GLU A 206 -10.48 -6.71 6.38
CA GLU A 206 -11.14 -7.72 5.55
C GLU A 206 -10.62 -7.72 4.10
N LEU A 207 -10.33 -6.54 3.52
CA LEU A 207 -9.76 -6.45 2.18
C LEU A 207 -8.35 -7.05 2.12
N LEU A 208 -7.52 -6.80 3.13
CA LEU A 208 -6.17 -7.37 3.23
C LEU A 208 -6.23 -8.89 3.42
N ASP A 209 -7.07 -9.39 4.35
CA ASP A 209 -7.28 -10.82 4.55
C ASP A 209 -7.80 -11.53 3.30
N LEU A 210 -8.66 -10.85 2.53
CA LEU A 210 -9.15 -11.35 1.25
C LEU A 210 -8.01 -11.41 0.23
N GLN A 211 -7.18 -10.37 0.17
CA GLN A 211 -6.07 -10.28 -0.77
C GLN A 211 -5.03 -11.39 -0.53
N GLU A 212 -4.73 -11.70 0.72
CA GLU A 212 -3.85 -12.84 1.06
C GLU A 212 -4.36 -14.17 0.51
N ARG A 213 -5.70 -14.37 0.52
CA ARG A 213 -6.35 -15.61 0.09
C ARG A 213 -6.54 -15.73 -1.41
N VAL A 214 -6.92 -14.63 -2.08
CA VAL A 214 -7.35 -14.68 -3.50
C VAL A 214 -6.42 -13.94 -4.46
N GLN A 215 -5.47 -13.15 -3.95
CA GLN A 215 -4.42 -12.45 -4.72
C GLN A 215 -4.95 -11.72 -5.97
N LYS A 216 -6.05 -10.94 -5.82
CA LYS A 216 -6.62 -10.15 -6.92
C LYS A 216 -5.83 -8.86 -7.13
N THR A 217 -5.77 -8.40 -8.38
CA THR A 217 -5.21 -7.08 -8.67
C THR A 217 -6.27 -6.03 -8.35
N ILE A 218 -5.94 -5.09 -7.49
CA ILE A 218 -6.86 -4.07 -6.99
C ILE A 218 -6.36 -2.68 -7.37
N ILE A 219 -7.21 -1.88 -8.02
CA ILE A 219 -6.98 -0.45 -8.20
C ILE A 219 -7.90 0.28 -7.21
N PHE A 220 -7.32 0.87 -6.20
CA PHE A 220 -8.04 1.50 -5.10
C PHE A 220 -7.91 3.01 -5.14
N ILE A 221 -9.03 3.72 -5.12
CA ILE A 221 -9.04 5.19 -5.02
C ILE A 221 -9.38 5.60 -3.60
N THR A 222 -8.56 6.49 -3.06
CA THR A 222 -8.85 7.19 -1.79
C THR A 222 -8.35 8.63 -1.82
N HIS A 223 -8.83 9.43 -0.89
CA HIS A 223 -8.26 10.73 -0.54
C HIS A 223 -7.58 10.72 0.84
N ASP A 224 -7.63 9.60 1.55
CA ASP A 224 -7.04 9.39 2.87
C ASP A 224 -5.67 8.72 2.72
N LEU A 225 -4.63 9.45 3.13
CA LEU A 225 -3.25 8.98 3.01
C LEU A 225 -2.96 7.78 3.92
N ASN A 226 -3.52 7.77 5.15
CA ASN A 226 -3.35 6.64 6.06
C ASN A 226 -3.96 5.36 5.49
N GLU A 227 -5.12 5.48 4.83
CA GLU A 227 -5.73 4.36 4.10
C GLU A 227 -4.83 3.87 2.96
N ALA A 228 -4.29 4.79 2.14
CA ALA A 228 -3.39 4.44 1.04
C ALA A 228 -2.12 3.73 1.53
N LEU A 229 -1.52 4.23 2.60
CA LEU A 229 -0.30 3.67 3.19
C LEU A 229 -0.54 2.31 3.87
N ARG A 230 -1.76 2.08 4.37
CA ARG A 230 -2.12 0.82 5.05
C ARG A 230 -2.34 -0.33 4.07
N ILE A 231 -3.02 -0.08 2.96
CA ILE A 231 -3.48 -1.13 2.06
C ILE A 231 -2.70 -1.25 0.75
N GLY A 232 -1.97 -0.19 0.34
CA GLY A 232 -1.33 -0.12 -0.97
C GLY A 232 0.07 -0.70 -1.00
N ASP A 233 0.34 -1.57 -1.95
CA ASP A 233 1.71 -1.97 -2.29
C ASP A 233 2.46 -0.82 -2.95
N ARG A 234 1.78 -0.11 -3.87
CA ARG A 234 2.27 1.12 -4.49
C ARG A 234 1.16 2.17 -4.59
N ILE A 235 1.56 3.42 -4.48
CA ILE A 235 0.67 4.58 -4.45
C ILE A 235 1.04 5.53 -5.57
N ALA A 236 0.04 5.94 -6.38
CA ALA A 236 0.14 7.00 -7.37
C ALA A 236 -0.51 8.27 -6.81
N LEU A 237 0.29 9.31 -6.54
CA LEU A 237 -0.19 10.59 -6.07
C LEU A 237 -0.59 11.49 -7.24
N MET A 238 -1.84 11.96 -7.26
CA MET A 238 -2.37 12.81 -8.33
C MET A 238 -2.63 14.24 -7.87
N LYS A 239 -2.19 15.20 -8.69
CA LYS A 239 -2.54 16.63 -8.59
C LYS A 239 -2.90 17.17 -9.96
N ASP A 240 -3.99 17.93 -10.05
CA ASP A 240 -4.41 18.62 -11.28
C ASP A 240 -4.49 17.76 -12.55
N GLY A 241 -4.91 16.50 -12.40
CA GLY A 241 -5.04 15.56 -13.51
C GLY A 241 -3.74 14.87 -13.91
N LYS A 242 -2.64 15.13 -13.21
CA LYS A 242 -1.34 14.51 -13.45
C LYS A 242 -0.96 13.57 -12.32
N ILE A 243 -0.22 12.54 -12.65
CA ILE A 243 0.50 11.74 -11.67
C ILE A 243 1.78 12.50 -11.32
N ILE A 244 2.00 12.77 -10.04
CA ILE A 244 3.14 13.52 -9.53
C ILE A 244 4.25 12.57 -9.09
N GLN A 245 3.88 11.48 -8.40
CA GLN A 245 4.81 10.47 -7.93
C GLN A 245 4.13 9.11 -7.89
N ILE A 246 4.87 8.06 -8.16
CA ILE A 246 4.49 6.67 -7.92
C ILE A 246 5.61 6.02 -7.11
N GLY A 247 5.26 5.33 -6.04
CA GLY A 247 6.21 4.61 -5.20
C GLY A 247 5.52 3.79 -4.13
N THR A 248 6.30 3.07 -3.34
CA THR A 248 5.80 2.45 -2.10
C THR A 248 5.45 3.53 -1.08
N GLY A 249 4.70 3.20 -0.03
CA GLY A 249 4.43 4.14 1.06
C GLY A 249 5.71 4.72 1.66
N GLU A 250 6.72 3.87 1.83
CA GLU A 250 8.05 4.25 2.30
C GLU A 250 8.72 5.27 1.38
N GLU A 251 8.79 4.98 0.07
CA GLU A 251 9.42 5.88 -0.91
C GLU A 251 8.76 7.26 -0.95
N ILE A 252 7.42 7.31 -0.80
CA ILE A 252 6.68 8.58 -0.79
C ILE A 252 6.97 9.38 0.48
N LEU A 253 7.12 8.70 1.64
CA LEU A 253 7.39 9.34 2.91
C LEU A 253 8.86 9.80 3.06
N THR A 254 9.80 9.03 2.51
CA THR A 254 11.24 9.27 2.67
C THR A 254 11.85 10.11 1.54
N ASN A 255 11.32 9.95 0.31
CA ASN A 255 11.82 10.60 -0.90
C ASN A 255 10.70 11.32 -1.66
N PRO A 256 10.07 12.37 -1.08
CA PRO A 256 9.03 13.12 -1.76
C PRO A 256 9.56 13.81 -3.03
N ALA A 257 8.88 13.63 -4.17
CA ALA A 257 9.33 14.12 -5.47
C ALA A 257 9.35 15.66 -5.58
N ASN A 258 8.60 16.37 -4.76
CA ASN A 258 8.55 17.83 -4.72
C ASN A 258 7.87 18.32 -3.42
N GLU A 259 7.89 19.65 -3.21
CA GLU A 259 7.31 20.33 -2.05
C GLU A 259 5.83 19.94 -1.80
N PHE A 260 5.02 19.82 -2.86
CA PHE A 260 3.63 19.39 -2.70
C PHE A 260 3.50 17.99 -2.09
N VAL A 261 4.33 17.03 -2.50
CA VAL A 261 4.32 15.69 -1.91
C VAL A 261 4.83 15.76 -0.47
N SER A 262 5.86 16.56 -0.20
CA SER A 262 6.38 16.76 1.16
C SER A 262 5.31 17.31 2.10
N GLU A 263 4.61 18.38 1.71
CA GLU A 263 3.48 18.93 2.47
C GLU A 263 2.33 17.93 2.63
N PHE A 264 2.07 17.13 1.59
CA PHE A 264 0.98 16.16 1.59
C PHE A 264 1.20 15.01 2.59
N VAL A 265 2.46 14.66 2.87
CA VAL A 265 2.83 13.59 3.81
C VAL A 265 3.24 14.11 5.19
N GLU A 266 3.18 15.42 5.42
CA GLU A 266 3.66 16.06 6.66
C GLU A 266 2.90 15.57 7.90
N ASP A 267 1.58 15.45 7.78
CA ASP A 267 0.69 15.07 8.89
C ASP A 267 0.54 13.54 9.09
N VAL A 268 1.34 12.73 8.38
CA VAL A 268 1.25 11.28 8.47
C VAL A 268 1.88 10.75 9.75
N ASP A 269 1.18 9.83 10.39
CA ASP A 269 1.74 9.03 11.48
C ASP A 269 2.76 8.02 10.92
N ARG A 270 4.02 8.45 10.83
CA ARG A 270 5.14 7.66 10.29
C ARG A 270 5.37 6.37 11.06
N SER A 271 4.94 6.29 12.33
CA SER A 271 5.13 5.08 13.15
C SER A 271 4.40 3.87 12.58
N LYS A 272 3.31 4.07 11.85
CA LYS A 272 2.48 3.02 11.26
C LYS A 272 2.98 2.52 9.91
N VAL A 273 3.93 3.21 9.30
CA VAL A 273 4.42 2.92 7.94
C VAL A 273 5.88 2.49 7.94
N LEU A 274 6.72 3.21 8.70
CA LEU A 274 8.13 2.89 8.77
C LEU A 274 8.36 1.61 9.57
N THR A 275 9.24 0.76 9.05
CA THR A 275 9.62 -0.51 9.65
C THR A 275 11.03 -0.45 10.25
N ALA A 276 11.42 -1.47 10.98
CA ALA A 276 12.79 -1.61 11.50
C ALA A 276 13.84 -1.48 10.39
N GLN A 277 13.57 -2.02 9.20
CA GLN A 277 14.47 -1.98 8.05
C GLN A 277 14.78 -0.54 7.61
N ASN A 278 13.81 0.37 7.70
CA ASN A 278 13.96 1.75 7.23
C ASN A 278 14.89 2.60 8.10
N ILE A 279 15.03 2.23 9.38
CA ILE A 279 15.73 3.05 10.37
C ILE A 279 16.90 2.32 11.04
N MET A 280 17.05 1.01 10.82
CA MET A 280 18.15 0.25 11.38
C MET A 280 19.49 0.75 10.82
N ILE A 281 20.50 0.71 11.69
CA ILE A 281 21.88 1.00 11.30
C ILE A 281 22.70 -0.29 11.32
N LYS A 282 23.88 -0.23 10.71
CA LYS A 282 24.81 -1.37 10.70
C LYS A 282 25.25 -1.68 12.15
N PRO A 283 25.10 -2.95 12.59
CA PRO A 283 25.44 -3.32 13.95
C PRO A 283 26.96 -3.40 14.15
N ILE A 284 27.44 -2.87 15.26
CA ILE A 284 28.83 -3.05 15.70
C ILE A 284 28.85 -4.36 16.51
N THR A 285 29.60 -5.35 16.01
CA THR A 285 29.57 -6.70 16.53
C THR A 285 30.93 -7.18 17.01
N THR A 286 30.93 -8.15 17.93
CA THR A 286 32.10 -8.99 18.24
C THR A 286 31.77 -10.45 17.95
N ASN A 287 32.70 -11.15 17.27
CA ASN A 287 32.55 -12.56 16.99
C ASN A 287 33.21 -13.37 18.11
N ILE A 288 32.40 -13.98 18.95
CA ILE A 288 32.87 -14.65 20.16
C ILE A 288 33.72 -15.94 19.85
N ASP A 289 33.60 -16.47 18.65
CA ASP A 289 34.40 -17.65 18.23
C ASP A 289 35.84 -17.26 17.86
N ILE A 290 36.10 -15.96 17.65
CA ILE A 290 37.39 -15.47 17.12
C ILE A 290 37.96 -14.35 18.01
N ASP A 291 37.11 -13.42 18.45
CA ASP A 291 37.52 -12.23 19.16
C ASP A 291 37.70 -12.50 20.66
N GLY A 292 38.86 -12.13 21.21
CA GLY A 292 39.08 -12.13 22.66
C GLY A 292 38.68 -10.80 23.32
N PRO A 293 38.69 -10.75 24.69
CA PRO A 293 38.30 -9.54 25.44
C PRO A 293 39.05 -8.26 25.04
N LYS A 294 40.35 -8.37 24.75
CA LYS A 294 41.16 -7.23 24.30
C LYS A 294 40.72 -6.68 22.95
N VAL A 295 40.30 -7.54 22.03
CA VAL A 295 39.80 -7.14 20.71
C VAL A 295 38.47 -6.45 20.84
N ALA A 296 37.58 -6.98 21.69
CA ALA A 296 36.28 -6.37 21.96
C ALA A 296 36.45 -4.96 22.59
N LEU A 297 37.28 -4.81 23.61
CA LEU A 297 37.55 -3.51 24.24
C LEU A 297 38.14 -2.49 23.25
N ARG A 298 39.11 -2.91 22.42
CA ARG A 298 39.69 -2.03 21.40
C ARG A 298 38.64 -1.60 20.37
N ARG A 299 37.74 -2.51 19.99
CA ARG A 299 36.66 -2.17 19.05
C ARG A 299 35.67 -1.19 19.67
N MET A 300 35.30 -1.37 20.95
CA MET A 300 34.46 -0.42 21.68
C MET A 300 35.09 0.98 21.72
N ASP A 301 36.40 1.05 22.00
CA ASP A 301 37.15 2.30 22.01
C ASP A 301 37.21 2.96 20.62
N THR A 302 37.49 2.18 19.56
CA THR A 302 37.59 2.69 18.20
C THR A 302 36.25 3.20 17.66
N GLU A 303 35.15 2.50 17.99
CA GLU A 303 33.78 2.80 17.52
C GLU A 303 33.01 3.72 18.50
N GLU A 304 33.66 4.16 19.58
CA GLU A 304 33.11 5.03 20.64
C GLU A 304 31.78 4.47 21.23
N VAL A 305 31.69 3.14 21.45
CA VAL A 305 30.52 2.48 22.01
C VAL A 305 30.83 1.76 23.33
N SER A 306 29.84 1.73 24.23
CA SER A 306 29.97 1.06 25.53
C SER A 306 29.57 -0.43 25.51
N MET A 307 29.07 -0.94 24.37
CA MET A 307 28.62 -2.32 24.21
C MET A 307 28.74 -2.79 22.77
N LEU A 308 28.91 -4.10 22.59
CA LEU A 308 28.93 -4.78 21.29
C LEU A 308 27.89 -5.89 21.25
N LEU A 309 27.29 -6.10 20.08
CA LEU A 309 26.44 -7.24 19.82
C LEU A 309 27.31 -8.47 19.59
N ALA A 310 27.13 -9.50 20.44
CA ALA A 310 27.87 -10.76 20.35
C ALA A 310 27.24 -11.69 19.28
N VAL A 311 28.04 -12.11 18.33
CA VAL A 311 27.61 -13.03 17.27
C VAL A 311 28.56 -14.21 17.12
N ASN A 312 28.07 -15.32 16.57
CA ASN A 312 28.90 -16.42 16.15
C ASN A 312 29.41 -16.26 14.69
N ARG A 313 30.16 -17.25 14.16
CA ARG A 313 30.64 -17.22 12.76
C ARG A 313 29.53 -17.15 11.71
N GLN A 314 28.34 -17.67 11.99
CA GLN A 314 27.18 -17.62 11.11
C GLN A 314 26.41 -16.31 11.23
N ARG A 315 26.90 -15.31 12.02
CA ARG A 315 26.24 -14.06 12.36
C ARG A 315 24.92 -14.24 13.13
N LYS A 316 24.74 -15.39 13.80
CA LYS A 316 23.63 -15.58 14.74
C LYS A 316 23.89 -14.72 15.97
N LEU A 317 22.86 -13.98 16.39
CA LEU A 317 22.92 -13.15 17.60
C LEU A 317 22.94 -14.07 18.84
N LEU A 318 23.83 -13.76 19.76
CA LEU A 318 23.99 -14.48 21.03
C LEU A 318 23.66 -13.61 22.24
N GLY A 319 23.76 -12.30 22.12
CA GLY A 319 23.50 -11.35 23.18
C GLY A 319 24.33 -10.08 23.05
N ILE A 320 24.58 -9.42 24.17
CA ILE A 320 25.36 -8.17 24.27
C ILE A 320 26.56 -8.38 25.18
N ILE A 321 27.66 -7.71 24.90
CA ILE A 321 28.82 -7.59 25.78
C ILE A 321 29.05 -6.11 26.10
N SER A 322 28.95 -5.74 27.37
CA SER A 322 29.28 -4.38 27.84
C SER A 322 30.80 -4.20 28.00
N ALA A 323 31.25 -2.96 28.04
CA ALA A 323 32.65 -2.63 28.31
C ALA A 323 33.12 -3.18 29.66
N ASP A 324 32.28 -3.11 30.70
CA ASP A 324 32.61 -3.67 32.02
C ASP A 324 32.75 -5.18 31.97
N ALA A 325 31.86 -5.89 31.28
CA ALA A 325 31.92 -7.33 31.08
C ALA A 325 33.21 -7.76 30.34
N ALA A 326 33.53 -7.05 29.26
CA ALA A 326 34.75 -7.29 28.49
C ALA A 326 36.02 -6.98 29.33
N PHE A 327 36.02 -5.93 30.18
CA PHE A 327 37.08 -5.61 31.07
C PHE A 327 37.29 -6.67 32.14
N GLN A 328 36.21 -7.19 32.75
CA GLN A 328 36.27 -8.29 33.72
C GLN A 328 36.78 -9.59 33.10
N ALA A 329 36.30 -9.93 31.89
CA ALA A 329 36.80 -11.09 31.16
C ALA A 329 38.30 -10.98 30.87
N ASN A 330 38.77 -9.78 30.47
CA ASN A 330 40.19 -9.53 30.22
C ASN A 330 41.02 -9.66 31.49
N ALA A 331 40.58 -9.09 32.61
CA ALA A 331 41.29 -9.12 33.89
C ALA A 331 41.45 -10.54 34.45
N LYS A 332 40.41 -11.39 34.24
CA LYS A 332 40.39 -12.77 34.69
C LYS A 332 40.95 -13.77 33.66
N GLN A 333 41.32 -13.30 32.47
CA GLN A 333 41.75 -14.14 31.34
C GLN A 333 40.72 -15.18 30.91
N HIS A 334 39.42 -14.85 31.04
CA HIS A 334 38.29 -15.68 30.65
C HIS A 334 37.85 -15.41 29.20
N SER A 335 37.08 -16.34 28.65
CA SER A 335 36.40 -16.13 27.36
C SER A 335 35.28 -15.11 27.47
N LEU A 336 34.99 -14.39 26.38
CA LEU A 336 33.84 -13.49 26.31
C LEU A 336 32.48 -14.20 26.45
N ILE A 337 32.42 -15.48 26.11
CA ILE A 337 31.18 -16.29 26.13
C ILE A 337 30.56 -16.36 27.53
N ASP A 338 31.38 -16.33 28.58
CA ASP A 338 30.93 -16.41 29.97
C ASP A 338 30.36 -15.10 30.48
N TYR A 339 30.46 -14.05 29.70
CA TYR A 339 30.06 -12.65 30.06
C TYR A 339 29.03 -12.07 29.10
N ILE A 340 28.43 -12.91 28.24
CA ILE A 340 27.35 -12.49 27.35
C ILE A 340 26.08 -12.28 28.16
N ASP A 341 25.51 -11.08 28.05
CA ASP A 341 24.14 -10.84 28.47
C ASP A 341 23.19 -11.26 27.33
N THR A 342 22.36 -12.26 27.61
CA THR A 342 21.42 -12.81 26.64
C THR A 342 20.08 -12.10 26.67
N ASP A 343 19.83 -11.21 27.60
CA ASP A 343 18.59 -10.40 27.70
C ASP A 343 18.62 -9.23 26.70
N ILE A 344 18.56 -9.57 25.41
CA ILE A 344 18.46 -8.60 24.32
C ILE A 344 17.12 -8.72 23.60
N ARG A 345 16.44 -7.58 23.44
CA ARG A 345 15.22 -7.51 22.64
C ARG A 345 15.54 -7.59 21.15
N THR A 346 14.75 -8.39 20.45
CA THR A 346 14.88 -8.58 19.01
C THR A 346 13.58 -8.26 18.30
N VAL A 347 13.67 -7.76 17.07
CA VAL A 347 12.52 -7.53 16.17
C VAL A 347 12.86 -8.03 14.77
N SER A 348 11.82 -8.32 13.97
CA SER A 348 11.97 -8.56 12.53
C SER A 348 12.25 -7.25 11.79
N LYS A 349 12.87 -7.33 10.62
CA LYS A 349 13.06 -6.18 9.74
C LYS A 349 11.75 -5.50 9.33
N ASP A 350 10.67 -6.29 9.22
CA ASP A 350 9.35 -5.84 8.77
C ASP A 350 8.47 -5.32 9.93
N THR A 351 8.98 -5.31 11.19
CA THR A 351 8.25 -4.80 12.35
C THR A 351 8.07 -3.29 12.23
N VAL A 352 6.82 -2.81 12.30
CA VAL A 352 6.50 -1.37 12.23
C VAL A 352 6.96 -0.61 13.47
N LEU A 353 7.25 0.68 13.31
CA LEU A 353 7.75 1.53 14.42
C LEU A 353 6.77 1.62 15.59
N GLU A 354 5.45 1.61 15.34
CA GLU A 354 4.42 1.64 16.37
C GLU A 354 4.62 0.50 17.39
N ASP A 355 4.97 -0.71 16.93
CA ASP A 355 5.25 -1.87 17.78
C ASP A 355 6.64 -1.82 18.43
N ILE A 356 7.57 -1.10 17.82
CA ILE A 356 8.95 -0.94 18.33
C ILE A 356 9.02 0.11 19.45
N LEU A 357 8.19 1.16 19.38
CA LEU A 357 8.21 2.27 20.35
C LEU A 357 8.13 1.84 21.81
N PRO A 358 7.20 0.94 22.23
CA PRO A 358 7.15 0.45 23.61
C PRO A 358 8.44 -0.27 24.02
N LEU A 359 9.04 -1.03 23.08
CA LEU A 359 10.26 -1.79 23.35
C LEU A 359 11.47 -0.87 23.57
N ILE A 360 11.55 0.21 22.79
CA ILE A 360 12.64 1.20 22.92
C ILE A 360 12.48 2.07 24.16
N TYR A 361 11.25 2.41 24.54
CA TYR A 361 10.99 3.21 25.73
C TYR A 361 11.56 2.55 27.00
N ASP A 362 11.31 1.25 27.15
CA ASP A 362 11.68 0.45 28.32
C ASP A 362 13.10 -0.14 28.25
N SER A 363 13.86 0.09 27.16
CA SER A 363 15.19 -0.50 26.99
C SER A 363 16.29 0.52 27.15
N ALA A 364 17.29 0.18 27.97
CA ALA A 364 18.56 0.90 28.03
C ALA A 364 19.55 0.44 26.93
N ALA A 365 19.34 -0.78 26.41
CA ALA A 365 20.13 -1.38 25.34
C ALA A 365 19.48 -1.18 23.96
N PRO A 366 20.26 -1.16 22.88
CA PRO A 366 19.72 -1.14 21.52
C PRO A 366 18.90 -2.41 21.21
N ILE A 367 17.93 -2.31 20.30
CA ILE A 367 17.13 -3.44 19.86
C ILE A 367 17.80 -4.05 18.63
N ALA A 368 18.02 -5.36 18.64
CA ALA A 368 18.61 -6.06 17.51
C ALA A 368 17.55 -6.39 16.45
N VAL A 369 17.89 -6.13 15.18
CA VAL A 369 17.04 -6.54 14.04
C VAL A 369 17.59 -7.86 13.49
N VAL A 370 16.72 -8.87 13.47
CA VAL A 370 17.11 -10.23 13.06
C VAL A 370 16.24 -10.74 11.91
N GLU A 371 16.84 -11.50 11.03
CA GLU A 371 16.17 -12.24 9.95
C GLU A 371 16.72 -13.66 9.91
N ASN A 372 15.86 -14.67 10.02
CA ASN A 372 16.26 -16.08 10.09
C ASN A 372 17.37 -16.34 11.15
N ASP A 373 17.20 -15.82 12.35
CA ASP A 373 18.16 -15.84 13.47
C ASP A 373 19.47 -15.08 13.22
N ARG A 374 19.67 -14.43 12.08
CA ARG A 374 20.89 -13.68 11.77
C ARG A 374 20.70 -12.21 12.10
N LEU A 375 21.68 -11.62 12.74
CA LEU A 375 21.72 -10.19 13.00
C LEU A 375 21.96 -9.44 11.69
N ILE A 376 21.01 -8.56 11.31
CA ILE A 376 21.07 -7.75 10.10
C ILE A 376 21.19 -6.24 10.39
N GLY A 377 20.70 -5.78 11.55
CA GLY A 377 20.71 -4.38 11.91
C GLY A 377 20.56 -4.17 13.40
N VAL A 378 20.59 -2.91 13.82
CA VAL A 378 20.33 -2.48 15.18
C VAL A 378 19.56 -1.18 15.19
N LEU A 379 18.60 -1.06 16.12
CA LEU A 379 17.82 0.16 16.35
C LEU A 379 18.32 0.85 17.61
N ILE A 380 18.62 2.12 17.48
CA ILE A 380 18.99 2.99 18.61
C ILE A 380 17.93 4.08 18.80
N LYS A 381 17.70 4.48 20.06
CA LYS A 381 16.65 5.42 20.45
C LYS A 381 16.71 6.75 19.65
N GLY A 382 17.90 7.29 19.43
CA GLY A 382 18.09 8.52 18.67
C GLY A 382 17.55 8.42 17.23
N ARG A 383 17.86 7.31 16.52
CA ARG A 383 17.40 7.11 15.14
C ARG A 383 15.89 6.92 15.04
N VAL A 384 15.26 6.25 16.02
CA VAL A 384 13.81 6.12 16.06
C VAL A 384 13.12 7.47 16.26
N ILE A 385 13.62 8.28 17.20
CA ILE A 385 13.11 9.64 17.41
C ILE A 385 13.31 10.49 16.15
N GLU A 386 14.46 10.42 15.54
CA GLU A 386 14.79 11.13 14.31
C GLU A 386 13.83 10.76 13.18
N ALA A 387 13.55 9.48 12.97
CA ALA A 387 12.62 8.99 11.96
C ALA A 387 11.18 9.49 12.16
N LEU A 388 10.76 9.68 13.41
CA LEU A 388 9.42 10.20 13.73
C LEU A 388 9.32 11.72 13.56
N THR A 389 10.43 12.46 13.71
CA THR A 389 10.43 13.92 13.77
C THR A 389 10.90 14.61 12.49
N LYS A 390 11.60 13.92 11.58
CA LYS A 390 12.19 14.56 10.38
C LYS A 390 11.30 14.60 9.16
N GLN A 391 11.25 15.77 8.56
CA GLN A 391 10.96 15.99 7.15
C GLN A 391 12.22 15.61 6.33
N GLY A 392 12.20 14.38 5.75
CA GLY A 392 13.25 13.90 4.86
C GLY A 392 14.49 13.32 5.56
N PHE A 393 14.79 12.06 5.26
CA PHE A 393 16.09 11.46 5.56
C PHE A 393 17.11 11.98 4.55
N ASP A 394 17.97 12.91 4.94
CA ASP A 394 19.26 13.07 4.29
C ASP A 394 20.07 11.81 4.66
N MET A 395 20.11 10.84 3.76
CA MET A 395 21.11 9.78 3.81
C MET A 395 22.43 10.40 3.36
N GLU A 396 23.12 11.10 4.25
CA GLU A 396 24.54 11.33 4.08
C GLU A 396 25.29 10.02 4.30
N GLU A 397 26.14 9.71 3.34
CA GLU A 397 26.99 8.53 3.11
C GLU A 397 27.75 7.98 4.33
#